data_74eb70e2497ea291e0750a09a05a481f
#
_entry.id   74eb70e2497ea291e0750a09a05a481f
#
_cell.length_a   1.000
_cell.length_b   1.000
_cell.length_c   1.000
_cell.angle_alpha   90.00
_cell.angle_beta   90.00
_cell.angle_gamma   90.00
#
_symmetry.space_group_name_H-M   'P 1'
#
loop_
_entity.id
_entity.type
_entity.pdbx_description
1 polymer ?
#
loop_
_entity_poly.entity_id
_entity_poly.type
_entity_poly.pdbx_seq_one_letter_code
_entity_poly.pdbx_strand_id
1 'polypeptide(L)'
;MTTMNATAYHPNDGGGDGITATGTKAGYGTVAVDPNVIPLGSKLYIPQYGEAIAADTGGAIVGHKIDLCMESYEECYQFGRRDVQVFINY
;
A
#
# COMPACT_ATOMS: atom_id res chain seq x y z
N MET A 1 9.42 13.61 -2.28
CA MET A 1 7.98 13.33 -2.64
C MET A 1 7.93 12.73 -4.04
N THR A 2 7.14 11.69 -4.21
CA THR A 2 6.91 11.09 -5.52
C THR A 2 5.41 10.89 -5.74
N THR A 3 4.97 11.00 -6.99
CA THR A 3 3.58 10.75 -7.35
C THR A 3 3.45 9.30 -7.79
N MET A 4 2.47 8.58 -7.23
CA MET A 4 2.25 7.19 -7.54
C MET A 4 0.78 6.93 -7.84
N ASN A 5 0.52 5.96 -8.71
CA ASN A 5 -0.84 5.53 -8.99
C ASN A 5 -1.26 4.55 -7.89
N ALA A 6 -2.29 4.93 -7.14
CA ALA A 6 -2.72 4.19 -5.97
C ALA A 6 -4.03 3.47 -6.22
N THR A 7 -4.09 2.25 -5.74
CA THR A 7 -5.31 1.45 -5.62
C THR A 7 -5.52 1.11 -4.15
N ALA A 8 -6.63 0.46 -3.83
CA ALA A 8 -6.94 0.10 -2.46
C ALA A 8 -7.34 -1.38 -2.40
N TYR A 9 -6.97 -2.05 -1.30
CA TYR A 9 -7.30 -3.45 -1.11
C TYR A 9 -7.70 -3.71 0.34
N HIS A 10 -8.41 -4.81 0.54
CA HIS A 10 -8.77 -5.30 1.87
C HIS A 10 -7.83 -6.43 2.25
N PRO A 11 -7.49 -6.62 3.53
CA PRO A 11 -6.57 -7.68 3.96
C PRO A 11 -6.95 -9.09 3.49
N ASN A 12 -8.23 -9.33 3.22
CA ASN A 12 -8.71 -10.64 2.77
C ASN A 12 -8.64 -10.85 1.26
N ASP A 13 -8.26 -9.81 0.48
CA ASP A 13 -8.32 -9.88 -0.99
C ASP A 13 -7.28 -10.82 -1.59
N GLY A 14 -6.17 -11.03 -0.89
CA GLY A 14 -5.07 -11.83 -1.43
C GLY A 14 -5.28 -13.33 -1.35
N GLY A 15 -6.35 -13.82 -0.73
CA GLY A 15 -6.60 -15.24 -0.58
C GLY A 15 -5.62 -15.96 0.32
N GLY A 16 -4.72 -15.25 0.98
CA GLY A 16 -3.73 -15.81 1.88
C GLY A 16 -4.13 -15.71 3.35
N ASP A 17 -3.16 -15.79 4.21
CA ASP A 17 -3.35 -15.75 5.67
C ASP A 17 -3.35 -14.33 6.23
N GLY A 18 -3.28 -13.33 5.38
CA GLY A 18 -3.25 -11.93 5.81
C GLY A 18 -1.88 -11.46 6.28
N ILE A 19 -0.83 -12.21 5.96
CA ILE A 19 0.55 -11.86 6.31
C ILE A 19 1.22 -11.19 5.10
N THR A 20 1.87 -10.06 5.34
CA THR A 20 2.57 -9.32 4.29
C THR A 20 3.91 -9.97 3.96
N ALA A 21 4.57 -9.45 2.90
CA ALA A 21 5.88 -9.96 2.50
C ALA A 21 6.94 -9.77 3.57
N THR A 22 6.79 -8.79 4.46
CA THR A 22 7.73 -8.59 5.59
C THR A 22 7.39 -9.45 6.80
N GLY A 23 6.35 -10.28 6.71
CA GLY A 23 5.96 -11.16 7.82
C GLY A 23 5.04 -10.52 8.84
N THR A 24 4.54 -9.31 8.58
CA THR A 24 3.62 -8.62 9.46
C THR A 24 2.19 -8.85 9.02
N LYS A 25 1.25 -8.63 9.94
CA LYS A 25 -0.16 -8.77 9.61
C LYS A 25 -0.62 -7.60 8.74
N ALA A 26 -1.31 -7.90 7.64
CA ALA A 26 -1.88 -6.87 6.79
C ALA A 26 -2.99 -6.14 7.51
N GLY A 27 -3.04 -4.82 7.35
CA GLY A 27 -4.05 -3.98 7.96
C GLY A 27 -3.84 -2.55 7.53
N TYR A 28 -4.72 -1.66 7.95
CA TYR A 28 -4.59 -0.25 7.65
C TYR A 28 -3.21 0.25 8.11
N GLY A 29 -2.50 0.93 7.22
CA GLY A 29 -1.13 1.37 7.48
C GLY A 29 -0.07 0.48 6.85
N THR A 30 -0.43 -0.67 6.29
CA THR A 30 0.48 -1.49 5.49
C THR A 30 0.12 -1.31 4.01
N VAL A 31 1.14 -1.16 3.17
CA VAL A 31 0.92 -0.93 1.74
C VAL A 31 1.81 -1.86 0.92
N ALA A 32 1.33 -2.20 -0.27
CA ALA A 32 2.10 -2.99 -1.22
C ALA A 32 2.79 -2.07 -2.20
N VAL A 33 4.06 -2.35 -2.47
CA VAL A 33 4.91 -1.53 -3.33
C VAL A 33 5.73 -2.42 -4.25
N ASP A 34 6.35 -1.79 -5.25
CA ASP A 34 7.43 -2.43 -6.00
C ASP A 34 8.73 -2.21 -5.22
N PRO A 35 9.36 -3.25 -4.70
CA PRO A 35 10.57 -3.08 -3.87
C PRO A 35 11.76 -2.53 -4.65
N ASN A 36 11.70 -2.49 -5.97
CA ASN A 36 12.72 -1.80 -6.77
C ASN A 36 12.51 -0.29 -6.77
N VAL A 37 11.36 0.19 -6.37
CA VAL A 37 11.04 1.63 -6.28
C VAL A 37 11.07 2.10 -4.84
N ILE A 38 10.45 1.35 -3.94
CA ILE A 38 10.42 1.65 -2.50
C ILE A 38 10.89 0.41 -1.75
N PRO A 39 12.02 0.47 -1.05
CA PRO A 39 12.49 -0.69 -0.28
C PRO A 39 11.47 -1.10 0.78
N LEU A 40 11.29 -2.40 0.94
CA LEU A 40 10.43 -2.93 2.00
C LEU A 40 10.94 -2.47 3.37
N GLY A 41 10.01 -2.14 4.25
CA GLY A 41 10.33 -1.59 5.57
C GLY A 41 10.38 -0.07 5.61
N SER A 42 10.28 0.61 4.47
CA SER A 42 10.31 2.07 4.43
C SER A 42 9.09 2.66 5.11
N LYS A 43 9.31 3.76 5.84
CA LYS A 43 8.22 4.56 6.40
C LYS A 43 7.75 5.55 5.35
N LEU A 44 6.43 5.63 5.18
CA LEU A 44 5.81 6.47 4.17
C LEU A 44 4.79 7.38 4.82
N TYR A 45 4.56 8.54 4.21
CA TYR A 45 3.42 9.38 4.52
C TYR A 45 2.67 9.71 3.23
N ILE A 46 1.38 9.44 3.24
CA ILE A 46 0.49 9.66 2.09
C ILE A 46 -0.66 10.53 2.58
N PRO A 47 -0.72 11.82 2.16
CA PRO A 47 -1.70 12.76 2.73
C PRO A 47 -3.15 12.28 2.71
N GLN A 48 -3.54 11.54 1.67
CA GLN A 48 -4.91 11.03 1.57
C GLN A 48 -5.13 9.72 2.35
N TYR A 49 -4.10 9.20 3.00
CA TYR A 49 -4.17 7.90 3.67
C TYR A 49 -3.61 7.98 5.10
N GLY A 50 -2.44 8.60 5.26
CA GLY A 50 -1.76 8.71 6.54
C GLY A 50 -0.40 8.05 6.54
N GLU A 51 0.10 7.74 7.73
CA GLU A 51 1.37 7.05 7.88
C GLU A 51 1.24 5.60 7.44
N ALA A 52 2.27 5.09 6.78
CA ALA A 52 2.25 3.74 6.24
C ALA A 52 3.65 3.11 6.28
N ILE A 53 3.66 1.79 6.21
CA ILE A 53 4.89 1.01 6.09
C ILE A 53 4.82 0.21 4.79
N ALA A 54 5.88 0.25 3.99
CA ALA A 54 6.01 -0.57 2.81
C ALA A 54 6.25 -2.02 3.25
N ALA A 55 5.18 -2.78 3.40
CA ALA A 55 5.23 -4.10 4.03
C ALA A 55 4.98 -5.24 3.06
N ASP A 56 4.44 -4.96 1.88
CA ASP A 56 4.00 -6.02 0.99
C ASP A 56 4.40 -5.75 -0.46
N THR A 57 4.25 -6.78 -1.27
CA THR A 57 4.47 -6.73 -2.71
C THR A 57 3.25 -7.35 -3.40
N GLY A 58 3.14 -7.11 -4.70
CA GLY A 58 2.09 -7.74 -5.50
C GLY A 58 2.54 -7.84 -6.94
N GLY A 59 2.12 -8.90 -7.64
CA GLY A 59 2.53 -9.12 -9.02
C GLY A 59 2.16 -8.00 -9.97
N ALA A 60 1.08 -7.28 -9.67
CA ALA A 60 0.63 -6.15 -10.48
C ALA A 60 1.13 -4.80 -9.96
N ILE A 61 1.84 -4.77 -8.83
CA ILE A 61 2.34 -3.55 -8.24
C ILE A 61 3.77 -3.35 -8.71
N VAL A 62 3.90 -2.77 -9.90
CA VAL A 62 5.18 -2.60 -10.59
C VAL A 62 5.39 -1.12 -10.91
N GLY A 63 6.61 -0.64 -10.66
CA GLY A 63 6.96 0.75 -10.91
C GLY A 63 6.35 1.69 -9.89
N HIS A 64 5.86 2.84 -10.35
CA HIS A 64 5.26 3.87 -9.48
C HIS A 64 3.79 3.57 -9.21
N LYS A 65 3.54 2.36 -8.70
CA LYS A 65 2.23 1.93 -8.22
C LYS A 65 2.31 1.58 -6.75
N ILE A 66 1.21 1.81 -6.04
CA ILE A 66 1.11 1.50 -4.62
C ILE A 66 -0.32 1.01 -4.35
N ASP A 67 -0.45 0.03 -3.49
CA ASP A 67 -1.75 -0.53 -3.13
C ASP A 67 -1.95 -0.34 -1.62
N LEU A 68 -2.98 0.41 -1.27
CA LEU A 68 -3.21 0.87 0.10
C LEU A 68 -4.21 -0.05 0.79
N CYS A 69 -3.81 -0.64 1.90
CA CYS A 69 -4.70 -1.51 2.67
C CYS A 69 -5.74 -0.69 3.42
N MET A 70 -7.01 -1.00 3.21
CA MET A 70 -8.14 -0.35 3.86
C MET A 70 -8.79 -1.26 4.88
N GLU A 71 -9.54 -0.68 5.82
CA GLU A 71 -10.21 -1.44 6.87
C GLU A 71 -11.50 -2.10 6.39
N SER A 72 -12.12 -1.57 5.34
CA SER A 72 -13.39 -2.10 4.83
C SER A 72 -13.41 -2.08 3.31
N TYR A 73 -14.26 -2.93 2.74
CA TYR A 73 -14.50 -2.93 1.30
C TYR A 73 -15.12 -1.62 0.83
N GLU A 74 -15.96 -1.01 1.66
CA GLU A 74 -16.56 0.28 1.33
C GLU A 74 -15.48 1.34 1.12
N GLU A 75 -14.49 1.39 2.00
CA GLU A 75 -13.37 2.32 1.85
C GLU A 75 -12.58 2.05 0.57
N CYS A 76 -12.40 0.78 0.21
CA CYS A 76 -11.74 0.42 -1.05
C CYS A 76 -12.50 0.97 -2.25
N TYR A 77 -13.82 0.80 -2.27
CA TYR A 77 -14.66 1.29 -3.36
C TYR A 77 -14.65 2.82 -3.44
N GLN A 78 -14.71 3.48 -2.29
CA GLN A 78 -14.69 4.94 -2.25
C GLN A 78 -13.35 5.51 -2.70
N PHE A 79 -12.27 4.85 -2.34
CA PHE A 79 -10.94 5.28 -2.76
C PHE A 79 -10.75 5.11 -4.27
N GLY A 80 -11.13 3.96 -4.80
CA GLY A 80 -10.98 3.63 -6.21
C GLY A 80 -9.51 3.58 -6.64
N ARG A 81 -9.23 4.27 -7.74
CA ARG A 81 -7.86 4.40 -8.27
C ARG A 81 -7.59 5.88 -8.49
N ARG A 82 -6.47 6.36 -7.98
CA ARG A 82 -6.10 7.77 -8.12
C ARG A 82 -4.60 7.95 -7.94
N ASP A 83 -4.10 9.07 -8.42
CA ASP A 83 -2.71 9.44 -8.14
C ASP A 83 -2.63 10.04 -6.75
N VAL A 84 -1.59 9.67 -6.01
CA VAL A 84 -1.33 10.20 -4.67
C VAL A 84 0.12 10.64 -4.58
N GLN A 85 0.38 11.55 -3.65
CA GLN A 85 1.73 11.93 -3.30
C GLN A 85 2.23 11.03 -2.19
N VAL A 86 3.46 10.54 -2.32
CA VAL A 86 4.06 9.64 -1.33
C VAL A 86 5.37 10.24 -0.87
N PHE A 87 5.49 10.45 0.43
CA PHE A 87 6.71 10.92 1.08
C PHE A 87 7.39 9.70 1.71
N ILE A 88 8.61 9.41 1.26
CA ILE A 88 9.35 8.21 1.67
C ILE A 88 10.38 8.61 2.72
N ASN A 89 10.38 7.89 3.84
CA ASN A 89 11.32 8.13 4.95
C ASN A 89 11.29 9.57 5.45
N TYR A 90 10.10 10.09 5.55
CA TYR A 90 9.86 11.47 5.98
C TYR A 90 10.30 11.75 7.42
#